data_db58c300f38b60b4b9dc763626cb143b
#
_entry.id   db58c300f38b60b4b9dc763626cb143b
#
_cell.length_a   1.000
_cell.length_b   1.000
_cell.length_c   1.000
_cell.angle_alpha   90.00
_cell.angle_beta   90.00
_cell.angle_gamma   90.00
#
_symmetry.space_group_name_H-M   'P 1'
#
loop_
_entity.id
_entity.type
_entity.pdbx_description
1 polymer ?
#
loop_
_entity_poly.entity_id
_entity_poly.type
_entity_poly.pdbx_seq_one_letter_code
_entity_poly.pdbx_strand_id
1 'polypeptide(L)'
;VAPALRLRAEAGSLSWWEPWADAYLRGRIVWTFVQAALTCALALLLGLPLAWVLARWNFAGRALLLRTLMLPFVVPTLVAAMGVLVLWGPQGVVVGWGGPSLQGSPWLLLYGNLFFNLCLVVRAATDALGQVSAARVAAARTLGASPWRAFWRVEWPAILPWLMSALCLVFLYCFCGFGMALVLGGQEYATVEVEIYSLVAHEL
;
A
#
# COMPACT_ATOMS: atom_id res chain seq x y z
N VAL A 1 -2.53 17.24 -23.72
CA VAL A 1 -3.65 17.97 -24.33
C VAL A 1 -4.10 17.33 -25.65
N ALA A 2 -3.22 16.68 -26.42
CA ALA A 2 -3.58 16.10 -27.71
C ALA A 2 -4.47 14.81 -27.69
N PRO A 3 -4.37 13.87 -26.71
CA PRO A 3 -5.19 12.65 -26.74
C PRO A 3 -6.67 12.91 -26.38
N ALA A 4 -6.96 13.84 -25.47
CA ALA A 4 -8.33 14.15 -25.05
C ALA A 4 -9.20 14.76 -26.18
N LEU A 5 -8.57 15.57 -27.06
CA LEU A 5 -9.25 16.15 -28.21
C LEU A 5 -9.61 15.09 -29.29
N ARG A 6 -8.85 14.02 -29.42
CA ARG A 6 -9.16 12.92 -30.34
C ARG A 6 -10.34 12.07 -29.85
N LEU A 7 -10.43 11.83 -28.54
CA LEU A 7 -11.56 11.11 -27.94
C LEU A 7 -12.92 11.84 -28.15
N ARG A 8 -12.88 13.19 -28.19
CA ARG A 8 -14.09 13.99 -28.42
C ARG A 8 -14.61 13.96 -29.86
N ALA A 9 -13.73 13.81 -30.83
CA ALA A 9 -14.09 13.75 -32.25
C ALA A 9 -14.72 12.38 -32.65
N GLU A 10 -14.44 11.32 -31.88
CA GLU A 10 -14.85 9.95 -32.14
C GLU A 10 -16.00 9.46 -31.23
N ALA A 11 -16.55 10.33 -30.39
CA ALA A 11 -17.61 10.00 -29.42
C ALA A 11 -18.93 9.45 -30.05
N GLY A 12 -19.00 9.39 -31.38
CA GLY A 12 -20.12 8.78 -32.09
C GLY A 12 -20.03 7.26 -32.26
N SER A 13 -18.88 6.62 -31.96
CA SER A 13 -18.66 5.18 -32.13
C SER A 13 -17.73 4.59 -31.06
N LEU A 14 -17.88 5.01 -29.79
CA LEU A 14 -17.04 4.48 -28.69
C LEU A 14 -17.20 2.97 -28.57
N SER A 15 -16.28 2.23 -29.20
CA SER A 15 -16.10 0.83 -28.89
C SER A 15 -15.39 0.72 -27.53
N TRP A 16 -15.90 -0.07 -26.62
CA TRP A 16 -15.32 -0.31 -25.30
C TRP A 16 -13.88 -0.87 -25.32
N TRP A 17 -13.36 -1.21 -26.51
CA TRP A 17 -11.99 -1.63 -26.77
C TRP A 17 -11.00 -0.48 -27.00
N GLU A 18 -11.45 0.71 -27.35
CA GLU A 18 -10.58 1.85 -27.68
C GLU A 18 -9.63 2.25 -26.52
N PRO A 19 -10.08 2.26 -25.23
CA PRO A 19 -9.17 2.54 -24.13
C PRO A 19 -8.00 1.56 -24.03
N TRP A 20 -8.17 0.32 -24.50
CA TRP A 20 -7.12 -0.70 -24.53
C TRP A 20 -6.17 -0.55 -25.72
N ALA A 21 -6.57 0.12 -26.77
CA ALA A 21 -5.73 0.43 -27.93
C ALA A 21 -4.75 1.58 -27.64
N ASP A 22 -5.10 2.51 -26.73
CA ASP A 22 -4.24 3.61 -26.36
C ASP A 22 -3.10 3.14 -25.41
N ALA A 23 -1.86 3.28 -25.91
CA ALA A 23 -0.67 2.92 -25.14
C ALA A 23 -0.52 3.73 -23.85
N TYR A 24 -0.98 4.98 -23.82
CA TYR A 24 -0.95 5.83 -22.65
C TYR A 24 -1.89 5.32 -21.55
N LEU A 25 -3.15 5.06 -21.89
CA LEU A 25 -4.14 4.55 -20.93
C LEU A 25 -3.76 3.16 -20.41
N ARG A 26 -3.25 2.28 -21.25
CA ARG A 26 -2.69 0.99 -20.83
C ARG A 26 -1.57 1.18 -19.78
N GLY A 27 -0.68 2.12 -20.04
CA GLY A 27 0.40 2.45 -19.10
C GLY A 27 -0.14 2.86 -17.73
N ARG A 28 -1.19 3.70 -17.69
CA ARG A 28 -1.85 4.13 -16.44
C ARG A 28 -2.52 2.98 -15.71
N ILE A 29 -3.22 2.12 -16.45
CA ILE A 29 -3.86 0.92 -15.88
C ILE A 29 -2.79 0.00 -15.27
N VAL A 30 -1.77 -0.33 -16.02
CA VAL A 30 -0.67 -1.19 -15.54
C VAL A 30 0.01 -0.57 -14.33
N TRP A 31 0.29 0.74 -14.35
CA TRP A 31 0.89 1.43 -13.21
C TRP A 31 0.02 1.35 -11.97
N THR A 32 -1.31 1.54 -12.10
CA THR A 32 -2.25 1.44 -10.97
C THR A 32 -2.20 0.06 -10.31
N PHE A 33 -2.13 -1.02 -11.11
CA PHE A 33 -1.97 -2.38 -10.60
C PHE A 33 -0.59 -2.60 -9.97
N VAL A 34 0.47 -2.18 -10.64
CA VAL A 34 1.86 -2.38 -10.19
C VAL A 34 2.12 -1.67 -8.88
N GLN A 35 1.72 -0.40 -8.72
CA GLN A 35 1.94 0.34 -7.49
C GLN A 35 1.16 -0.27 -6.30
N ALA A 36 -0.09 -0.73 -6.53
CA ALA A 36 -0.88 -1.40 -5.51
C ALA A 36 -0.24 -2.75 -5.09
N ALA A 37 0.18 -3.56 -6.07
CA ALA A 37 0.87 -4.83 -5.81
C ALA A 37 2.22 -4.64 -5.09
N LEU A 38 3.02 -3.64 -5.50
CA LEU A 38 4.29 -3.30 -4.84
C LEU A 38 4.05 -2.83 -3.41
N THR A 39 3.02 -2.03 -3.17
CA THR A 39 2.66 -1.61 -1.79
C THR A 39 2.28 -2.82 -0.94
N CYS A 40 1.49 -3.75 -1.46
CA CYS A 40 1.17 -4.99 -0.77
C CYS A 40 2.41 -5.81 -0.43
N ALA A 41 3.34 -5.95 -1.38
CA ALA A 41 4.59 -6.68 -1.17
C ALA A 41 5.48 -6.00 -0.11
N LEU A 42 5.63 -4.68 -0.16
CA LEU A 42 6.37 -3.91 0.84
C LEU A 42 5.71 -3.96 2.21
N ALA A 43 4.38 -3.84 2.28
CA ALA A 43 3.63 -3.92 3.53
C ALA A 43 3.75 -5.33 4.16
N LEU A 44 3.77 -6.39 3.36
CA LEU A 44 4.01 -7.75 3.84
C LEU A 44 5.45 -7.92 4.30
N LEU A 45 6.42 -7.47 3.52
CA LEU A 45 7.85 -7.59 3.81
C LEU A 45 8.23 -6.91 5.13
N LEU A 46 7.69 -5.72 5.38
CA LEU A 46 7.98 -4.95 6.60
C LEU A 46 7.01 -5.27 7.73
N GLY A 47 5.75 -5.49 7.42
CA GLY A 47 4.69 -5.72 8.39
C GLY A 47 4.77 -7.09 9.07
N LEU A 48 5.10 -8.13 8.32
CA LEU A 48 5.15 -9.49 8.87
C LEU A 48 6.24 -9.67 9.94
N PRO A 49 7.50 -9.25 9.73
CA PRO A 49 8.52 -9.30 10.77
C PRO A 49 8.14 -8.48 12.00
N LEU A 50 7.59 -7.28 11.80
CA LEU A 50 7.13 -6.44 12.90
C LEU A 50 5.98 -7.09 13.69
N ALA A 51 5.01 -7.66 12.98
CA ALA A 51 3.91 -8.39 13.58
C ALA A 51 4.37 -9.62 14.35
N TRP A 52 5.36 -10.35 13.81
CA TRP A 52 5.94 -11.51 14.48
C TRP A 52 6.61 -11.14 15.80
N VAL A 53 7.37 -10.03 15.83
CA VAL A 53 7.96 -9.47 17.06
C VAL A 53 6.85 -9.09 18.05
N LEU A 54 5.84 -8.35 17.59
CA LEU A 54 4.73 -7.88 18.43
C LEU A 54 3.86 -9.03 18.95
N ALA A 55 3.74 -10.13 18.22
CA ALA A 55 2.99 -11.29 18.68
C ALA A 55 3.75 -12.13 19.72
N ARG A 56 5.09 -12.15 19.66
CA ARG A 56 5.93 -13.03 20.50
C ARG A 56 6.37 -12.38 21.81
N TRP A 57 6.60 -11.09 21.80
CA TRP A 57 7.16 -10.40 22.95
C TRP A 57 6.18 -9.43 23.59
N ASN A 58 6.02 -9.59 24.91
CA ASN A 58 5.32 -8.62 25.74
C ASN A 58 6.34 -7.70 26.38
N PHE A 59 6.31 -6.43 26.00
CA PHE A 59 7.17 -5.37 26.55
C PHE A 59 6.35 -4.15 26.95
N ALA A 60 6.91 -3.33 27.86
CA ALA A 60 6.29 -2.08 28.24
C ALA A 60 6.13 -1.18 27.00
N GLY A 61 4.90 -0.68 26.76
CA GLY A 61 4.59 0.15 25.60
C GLY A 61 4.07 -0.62 24.36
N ARG A 62 4.04 -1.98 24.35
CA ARG A 62 3.48 -2.75 23.23
C ARG A 62 2.07 -2.31 22.86
N ALA A 63 1.20 -2.15 23.85
CA ALA A 63 -0.18 -1.72 23.61
C ALA A 63 -0.26 -0.30 23.03
N LEU A 64 0.61 0.61 23.49
CA LEU A 64 0.72 1.96 22.96
C LEU A 64 1.21 1.91 21.51
N LEU A 65 2.26 1.15 21.21
CA LEU A 65 2.78 0.99 19.85
C LEU A 65 1.70 0.48 18.88
N LEU A 66 0.93 -0.55 19.27
CA LEU A 66 -0.15 -1.07 18.45
C LEU A 66 -1.26 -0.03 18.21
N ARG A 67 -1.56 0.82 19.19
CA ARG A 67 -2.53 1.92 19.02
C ARG A 67 -1.97 3.01 18.12
N THR A 68 -0.72 3.40 18.32
CA THR A 68 -0.05 4.45 17.53
C THR A 68 0.10 4.04 16.07
N LEU A 69 0.36 2.76 15.79
CA LEU A 69 0.40 2.24 14.42
C LEU A 69 -0.92 2.42 13.66
N MET A 70 -2.06 2.53 14.36
CA MET A 70 -3.36 2.77 13.72
C MET A 70 -3.65 4.26 13.44
N LEU A 71 -2.86 5.19 14.01
CA LEU A 71 -3.08 6.62 13.83
C LEU A 71 -3.06 7.07 12.36
N PRO A 72 -2.11 6.62 11.52
CA PRO A 72 -2.10 7.00 10.10
C PRO A 72 -3.42 6.70 9.39
N PHE A 73 -4.08 5.61 9.75
CA PHE A 73 -5.34 5.20 9.15
C PHE A 73 -6.54 6.08 9.54
N VAL A 74 -6.45 6.78 10.67
CA VAL A 74 -7.50 7.71 11.14
C VAL A 74 -7.35 9.10 10.51
N VAL A 75 -6.13 9.45 10.07
CA VAL A 75 -5.85 10.75 9.44
C VAL A 75 -6.49 10.81 8.05
N PRO A 76 -7.15 11.92 7.67
CA PRO A 76 -7.65 12.10 6.30
C PRO A 76 -6.51 11.92 5.28
N THR A 77 -6.78 11.18 4.21
CA THR A 77 -5.76 10.79 3.20
C THR A 77 -5.00 11.97 2.61
N LEU A 78 -5.69 13.08 2.33
CA LEU A 78 -5.06 14.30 1.83
C LEU A 78 -4.09 14.94 2.85
N VAL A 79 -4.47 14.94 4.13
CA VAL A 79 -3.59 15.46 5.20
C VAL A 79 -2.35 14.60 5.35
N ALA A 80 -2.51 13.27 5.29
CA ALA A 80 -1.38 12.35 5.32
C ALA A 80 -0.46 12.54 4.11
N ALA A 81 -1.02 12.72 2.90
CA ALA A 81 -0.25 12.99 1.68
C ALA A 81 0.54 14.30 1.79
N MET A 82 -0.08 15.37 2.32
CA MET A 82 0.63 16.64 2.59
C MET A 82 1.76 16.45 3.61
N GLY A 83 1.55 15.65 4.65
CA GLY A 83 2.60 15.31 5.61
C GLY A 83 3.78 14.58 4.96
N VAL A 84 3.52 13.66 4.04
CA VAL A 84 4.55 12.98 3.27
C VAL A 84 5.33 13.95 2.39
N LEU A 85 4.65 14.93 1.75
CA LEU A 85 5.32 15.99 0.97
C LEU A 85 6.18 16.89 1.84
N VAL A 86 5.74 17.24 3.05
CA VAL A 86 6.56 18.02 4.01
C VAL A 86 7.81 17.26 4.41
N LEU A 87 7.79 15.93 4.43
CA LEU A 87 8.96 15.12 4.75
C LEU A 87 9.90 14.95 3.54
N TRP A 88 9.37 14.53 2.39
CA TRP A 88 10.14 14.04 1.25
C TRP A 88 10.03 14.91 0.00
N GLY A 89 9.27 16.00 0.05
CA GLY A 89 9.14 16.96 -1.06
C GLY A 89 10.41 17.79 -1.29
N PRO A 90 10.44 18.66 -2.32
CA PRO A 90 11.62 19.43 -2.70
C PRO A 90 12.13 20.38 -1.61
N GLN A 91 11.23 20.87 -0.77
CA GLN A 91 11.52 21.72 0.38
C GLN A 91 11.27 20.96 1.70
N GLY A 92 11.30 19.64 1.63
CA GLY A 92 10.98 18.79 2.76
C GLY A 92 12.09 18.72 3.80
N VAL A 93 11.74 18.25 5.00
CA VAL A 93 12.67 18.15 6.14
C VAL A 93 13.88 17.28 5.79
N VAL A 94 13.69 16.17 5.07
CA VAL A 94 14.78 15.27 4.67
C VAL A 94 15.75 15.96 3.73
N VAL A 95 15.25 16.77 2.78
CA VAL A 95 16.09 17.57 1.87
C VAL A 95 16.85 18.65 2.66
N GLY A 96 16.20 19.27 3.64
CA GLY A 96 16.84 20.24 4.54
C GLY A 96 18.01 19.64 5.34
N TRP A 97 18.03 18.33 5.55
CA TRP A 97 19.14 17.59 6.19
C TRP A 97 20.16 17.02 5.19
N GLY A 98 20.07 17.39 3.90
CA GLY A 98 20.95 16.91 2.84
C GLY A 98 20.55 15.60 2.19
N GLY A 99 19.35 15.09 2.49
CA GLY A 99 18.80 13.89 1.87
C GLY A 99 18.18 14.16 0.49
N PRO A 100 17.79 13.10 -0.26
CA PRO A 100 17.17 13.25 -1.58
C PRO A 100 15.71 13.67 -1.48
N SER A 101 15.24 14.46 -2.45
CA SER A 101 13.82 14.63 -2.71
C SER A 101 13.27 13.40 -3.46
N LEU A 102 12.10 12.93 -3.04
CA LEU A 102 11.39 11.84 -3.74
C LEU A 102 10.34 12.36 -4.72
N GLN A 103 10.20 13.69 -4.88
CA GLN A 103 9.23 14.25 -5.82
C GLN A 103 9.59 13.87 -7.26
N GLY A 104 8.56 13.53 -8.06
CA GLY A 104 8.76 13.02 -9.42
C GLY A 104 9.27 11.57 -9.48
N SER A 105 9.18 10.84 -8.36
CA SER A 105 9.60 9.44 -8.24
C SER A 105 8.42 8.57 -7.80
N PRO A 106 8.32 7.33 -8.29
CA PRO A 106 7.29 6.38 -7.85
C PRO A 106 7.37 6.05 -6.36
N TRP A 107 8.56 6.24 -5.77
CA TRP A 107 8.80 5.95 -4.37
C TRP A 107 8.03 6.86 -3.42
N LEU A 108 7.71 8.09 -3.83
CA LEU A 108 6.94 9.01 -3.00
C LEU A 108 5.51 8.48 -2.79
N LEU A 109 4.86 8.02 -3.87
CA LEU A 109 3.53 7.42 -3.81
C LEU A 109 3.56 6.09 -3.03
N LEU A 110 4.56 5.23 -3.30
CA LEU A 110 4.72 3.95 -2.60
C LEU A 110 4.96 4.15 -1.10
N TYR A 111 5.77 5.14 -0.71
CA TYR A 111 6.01 5.49 0.69
C TYR A 111 4.71 5.95 1.38
N GLY A 112 3.96 6.85 0.74
CA GLY A 112 2.68 7.32 1.29
C GLY A 112 1.66 6.18 1.46
N ASN A 113 1.52 5.34 0.45
CA ASN A 113 0.65 4.16 0.51
C ASN A 113 1.11 3.17 1.58
N LEU A 114 2.41 2.91 1.68
CA LEU A 114 2.98 2.02 2.69
C LEU A 114 2.74 2.56 4.11
N PHE A 115 3.04 3.85 4.34
CA PHE A 115 2.83 4.50 5.62
C PHE A 115 1.38 4.37 6.09
N PHE A 116 0.43 4.53 5.18
CA PHE A 116 -0.99 4.45 5.50
C PHE A 116 -1.47 3.02 5.75
N ASN A 117 -1.02 2.06 4.95
CA ASN A 117 -1.56 0.71 4.92
C ASN A 117 -0.77 -0.32 5.74
N LEU A 118 0.46 0.00 6.16
CA LEU A 118 1.32 -0.92 6.93
C LEU A 118 0.63 -1.40 8.22
N CYS A 119 -0.10 -0.51 8.88
CA CYS A 119 -0.83 -0.83 10.11
C CYS A 119 -1.84 -1.97 9.94
N LEU A 120 -2.52 -2.05 8.79
CA LEU A 120 -3.50 -3.10 8.51
C LEU A 120 -2.84 -4.48 8.48
N VAL A 121 -1.70 -4.59 7.78
CA VAL A 121 -0.95 -5.86 7.68
C VAL A 121 -0.38 -6.24 9.04
N VAL A 122 0.24 -5.29 9.75
CA VAL A 122 0.81 -5.53 11.08
C VAL A 122 -0.28 -5.98 12.05
N ARG A 123 -1.43 -5.32 12.06
CA ARG A 123 -2.54 -5.66 12.95
C ARG A 123 -3.10 -7.04 12.63
N ALA A 124 -3.46 -7.30 11.38
CA ALA A 124 -4.01 -8.58 10.95
C ALA A 124 -3.04 -9.74 11.25
N ALA A 125 -1.75 -9.55 10.95
CA ALA A 125 -0.74 -10.57 11.22
C ALA A 125 -0.53 -10.80 12.73
N THR A 126 -0.51 -9.73 13.54
CA THR A 126 -0.34 -9.84 15.01
C THR A 126 -1.52 -10.58 15.64
N ASP A 127 -2.75 -10.23 15.24
CA ASP A 127 -3.97 -10.86 15.76
C ASP A 127 -4.06 -12.32 15.28
N ALA A 128 -3.72 -12.61 14.04
CA ALA A 128 -3.69 -13.98 13.49
C ALA A 128 -2.64 -14.85 14.19
N LEU A 129 -1.43 -14.35 14.39
CA LEU A 129 -0.37 -15.07 15.13
C LEU A 129 -0.79 -15.33 16.59
N GLY A 130 -1.50 -14.40 17.21
CA GLY A 130 -2.04 -14.57 18.56
C GLY A 130 -3.10 -15.68 18.68
N GLN A 131 -3.77 -16.03 17.59
CA GLN A 131 -4.76 -17.10 17.53
C GLN A 131 -4.16 -18.48 17.22
N VAL A 132 -2.90 -18.54 16.80
CA VAL A 132 -2.23 -19.83 16.57
C VAL A 132 -2.03 -20.55 17.90
N SER A 133 -2.56 -21.77 18.01
CA SER A 133 -2.47 -22.57 19.22
C SER A 133 -1.02 -22.83 19.62
N ALA A 134 -0.61 -22.37 20.80
CA ALA A 134 0.71 -22.64 21.38
C ALA A 134 0.99 -24.14 21.49
N ALA A 135 -0.04 -24.95 21.74
CA ALA A 135 0.08 -26.41 21.80
C ALA A 135 0.50 -27.03 20.47
N ARG A 136 -0.02 -26.52 19.33
CA ARG A 136 0.39 -26.97 17.99
C ARG A 136 1.85 -26.65 17.71
N VAL A 137 2.29 -25.45 18.06
CA VAL A 137 3.69 -25.04 17.89
C VAL A 137 4.60 -25.86 18.80
N ALA A 138 4.20 -26.11 20.06
CA ALA A 138 4.94 -26.94 21.00
C ALA A 138 5.05 -28.39 20.50
N ALA A 139 3.96 -28.99 20.03
CA ALA A 139 3.95 -30.34 19.45
C ALA A 139 4.90 -30.46 18.24
N ALA A 140 4.93 -29.46 17.35
CA ALA A 140 5.88 -29.46 16.24
C ALA A 140 7.34 -29.42 16.74
N ARG A 141 7.62 -28.65 17.81
CA ARG A 141 8.96 -28.55 18.40
C ARG A 141 9.38 -29.83 19.13
N THR A 142 8.49 -30.50 19.81
CA THR A 142 8.78 -31.82 20.43
C THR A 142 9.08 -32.89 19.40
N LEU A 143 8.52 -32.76 18.18
CA LEU A 143 8.83 -33.62 17.03
C LEU A 143 10.13 -33.21 16.30
N GLY A 144 10.94 -32.31 16.89
CA GLY A 144 12.22 -31.89 16.35
C GLY A 144 12.19 -30.78 15.29
N ALA A 145 11.05 -30.08 15.12
CA ALA A 145 11.01 -28.94 14.21
C ALA A 145 11.80 -27.77 14.78
N SER A 146 12.70 -27.18 13.97
CA SER A 146 13.34 -25.91 14.30
C SER A 146 12.29 -24.77 14.35
N PRO A 147 12.57 -23.63 15.02
CA PRO A 147 11.64 -22.49 15.08
C PRO A 147 11.20 -22.03 13.69
N TRP A 148 12.12 -21.98 12.72
CA TRP A 148 11.87 -21.62 11.33
C TRP A 148 10.94 -22.62 10.63
N ARG A 149 11.16 -23.92 10.84
CA ARG A 149 10.33 -24.98 10.27
C ARG A 149 8.93 -24.97 10.90
N ALA A 150 8.82 -24.72 12.21
CA ALA A 150 7.52 -24.58 12.90
C ALA A 150 6.75 -23.36 12.36
N PHE A 151 7.41 -22.23 12.15
CA PHE A 151 6.79 -21.05 11.52
C PHE A 151 6.21 -21.40 10.15
N TRP A 152 7.00 -21.90 9.21
CA TRP A 152 6.54 -22.15 7.84
C TRP A 152 5.53 -23.28 7.69
N ARG A 153 5.55 -24.30 8.57
CA ARG A 153 4.66 -25.47 8.47
C ARG A 153 3.41 -25.39 9.34
N VAL A 154 3.44 -24.60 10.42
CA VAL A 154 2.33 -24.54 11.38
C VAL A 154 1.73 -23.14 11.41
N GLU A 155 2.54 -22.11 11.61
CA GLU A 155 2.04 -20.76 11.79
C GLU A 155 1.63 -20.13 10.47
N TRP A 156 2.49 -20.17 9.47
CA TRP A 156 2.27 -19.56 8.16
C TRP A 156 0.95 -20.00 7.50
N PRO A 157 0.64 -21.30 7.36
CA PRO A 157 -0.63 -21.72 6.79
C PRO A 157 -1.84 -21.27 7.62
N ALA A 158 -1.69 -21.17 8.95
CA ALA A 158 -2.77 -20.74 9.82
C ALA A 158 -3.06 -19.23 9.71
N ILE A 159 -2.05 -18.40 9.50
CA ILE A 159 -2.20 -16.95 9.37
C ILE A 159 -2.51 -16.50 7.94
N LEU A 160 -2.20 -17.32 6.94
CA LEU A 160 -2.33 -16.97 5.53
C LEU A 160 -3.70 -16.44 5.14
N PRO A 161 -4.84 -17.01 5.54
CA PRO A 161 -6.15 -16.47 5.20
C PRO A 161 -6.38 -15.05 5.71
N TRP A 162 -5.91 -14.75 6.93
CA TRP A 162 -5.99 -13.43 7.54
C TRP A 162 -5.11 -12.42 6.80
N LEU A 163 -3.89 -12.83 6.44
CA LEU A 163 -2.98 -12.00 5.66
C LEU A 163 -3.54 -11.71 4.27
N MET A 164 -4.10 -12.71 3.60
CA MET A 164 -4.70 -12.52 2.28
C MET A 164 -5.86 -11.53 2.33
N SER A 165 -6.73 -11.62 3.35
CA SER A 165 -7.80 -10.64 3.55
C SER A 165 -7.27 -9.23 3.77
N ALA A 166 -6.24 -9.06 4.59
CA ALA A 166 -5.61 -7.76 4.82
C ALA A 166 -4.94 -7.22 3.55
N LEU A 167 -4.24 -8.07 2.79
CA LEU A 167 -3.59 -7.68 1.54
C LEU A 167 -4.59 -7.31 0.45
N CYS A 168 -5.72 -8.02 0.34
CA CYS A 168 -6.81 -7.63 -0.56
C CYS A 168 -7.35 -6.24 -0.21
N LEU A 169 -7.50 -5.94 1.08
CA LEU A 169 -7.94 -4.62 1.54
C LEU A 169 -6.91 -3.54 1.24
N VAL A 170 -5.62 -3.79 1.52
CA VAL A 170 -4.52 -2.89 1.18
C VAL A 170 -4.46 -2.64 -0.33
N PHE A 171 -4.58 -3.70 -1.13
CA PHE A 171 -4.60 -3.59 -2.58
C PHE A 171 -5.75 -2.67 -3.04
N LEU A 172 -6.95 -2.89 -2.51
CA LEU A 172 -8.12 -2.08 -2.85
C LEU A 172 -7.91 -0.61 -2.45
N TYR A 173 -7.41 -0.32 -1.26
CA TYR A 173 -7.12 1.05 -0.83
C TYR A 173 -6.04 1.73 -1.66
N CYS A 174 -5.02 1.00 -2.13
CA CYS A 174 -3.99 1.56 -3.01
C CYS A 174 -4.49 1.70 -4.45
N PHE A 175 -5.35 0.79 -4.90
CA PHE A 175 -5.94 0.80 -6.23
C PHE A 175 -6.93 1.97 -6.39
N CYS A 176 -7.79 2.18 -5.38
CA CYS A 176 -8.78 3.25 -5.30
C CYS A 176 -8.29 4.46 -4.47
N GLY A 177 -6.99 4.67 -4.39
CA GLY A 177 -6.37 5.67 -3.51
C GLY A 177 -6.25 7.06 -4.15
N PHE A 178 -7.33 7.65 -4.64
CA PHE A 178 -7.35 8.93 -5.35
C PHE A 178 -6.55 10.03 -4.65
N GLY A 179 -6.80 10.30 -3.37
CA GLY A 179 -6.18 11.42 -2.65
C GLY A 179 -4.65 11.32 -2.53
N MET A 180 -4.14 10.11 -2.29
CA MET A 180 -2.69 9.86 -2.25
C MET A 180 -2.07 9.99 -3.63
N ALA A 181 -2.70 9.39 -4.65
CA ALA A 181 -2.21 9.40 -6.02
C ALA A 181 -2.22 10.83 -6.62
N LEU A 182 -3.25 11.63 -6.32
CA LEU A 182 -3.38 13.00 -6.79
C LEU A 182 -2.24 13.88 -6.26
N VAL A 183 -1.90 13.76 -4.98
CA VAL A 183 -0.92 14.64 -4.32
C VAL A 183 0.52 14.13 -4.51
N LEU A 184 0.74 12.81 -4.39
CA LEU A 184 2.07 12.21 -4.38
C LEU A 184 2.51 11.66 -5.74
N GLY A 185 1.58 11.22 -6.59
CA GLY A 185 1.86 10.66 -7.91
C GLY A 185 2.27 11.70 -8.95
N GLY A 186 1.80 12.93 -8.79
CA GLY A 186 2.01 13.97 -9.80
C GLY A 186 1.48 13.56 -11.17
N GLN A 187 1.98 14.19 -12.24
CA GLN A 187 1.57 13.88 -13.62
C GLN A 187 2.18 12.58 -14.15
N GLU A 188 3.39 12.23 -13.72
CA GLU A 188 4.10 11.06 -14.24
C GLU A 188 3.57 9.73 -13.69
N TYR A 189 3.21 9.70 -12.41
CA TYR A 189 2.77 8.50 -11.69
C TYR A 189 1.30 8.56 -11.29
N ALA A 190 0.49 9.32 -12.03
CA ALA A 190 -0.95 9.38 -11.85
C ALA A 190 -1.59 7.98 -12.05
N THR A 191 -2.54 7.65 -11.18
CA THR A 191 -3.38 6.44 -11.32
C THR A 191 -4.54 6.71 -12.29
N VAL A 192 -5.24 5.64 -12.69
CA VAL A 192 -6.41 5.75 -13.57
C VAL A 192 -7.46 6.70 -13.00
N GLU A 193 -7.70 6.69 -11.70
CA GLU A 193 -8.67 7.59 -11.05
C GLU A 193 -8.29 9.07 -11.19
N VAL A 194 -7.00 9.38 -11.00
CA VAL A 194 -6.47 10.74 -11.18
C VAL A 194 -6.60 11.17 -12.63
N GLU A 195 -6.38 10.25 -13.57
CA GLU A 195 -6.52 10.53 -15.01
C GLU A 195 -7.99 10.82 -15.37
N ILE A 196 -8.92 9.99 -14.89
CA ILE A 196 -10.37 10.22 -15.07
C ILE A 196 -10.77 11.58 -14.50
N TYR A 197 -10.30 11.90 -13.28
CA TYR A 197 -10.57 13.20 -12.67
C TYR A 197 -10.01 14.36 -13.50
N SER A 198 -8.80 14.25 -14.02
CA SER A 198 -8.19 15.31 -14.83
C SER A 198 -8.94 15.53 -16.14
N LEU A 199 -9.43 14.47 -16.77
CA LEU A 199 -10.25 14.57 -17.97
C LEU A 199 -11.59 15.29 -17.70
N VAL A 200 -12.28 14.88 -16.64
CA VAL A 200 -13.56 15.50 -16.25
C VAL A 200 -13.37 16.97 -15.83
N ALA A 201 -12.33 17.27 -15.07
CA ALA A 201 -12.06 18.64 -14.60
C ALA A 201 -11.65 19.62 -15.72
N HIS A 202 -11.13 19.13 -16.85
CA HIS A 202 -10.78 19.97 -18.00
C HIS A 202 -11.94 20.11 -19.01
N GLU A 203 -13.00 19.31 -18.88
CA GLU A 203 -14.19 19.38 -19.74
C GLU A 203 -15.31 20.24 -19.16
N LEU A 204 -15.22 20.66 -17.91
CA LEU A 204 -16.14 21.58 -17.23
C LEU A 204 -15.60 23.01 -17.23
#